data_18adcfeece75e11cee8c4eca62027e1d
#
_entry.id   18adcfeece75e11cee8c4eca62027e1d
#
_cell.length_a   1.000
_cell.length_b   1.000
_cell.length_c   1.000
_cell.angle_alpha   90.00
_cell.angle_beta   90.00
_cell.angle_gamma   90.00
#
_symmetry.space_group_name_H-M   'P 1'
#
loop_
_entity.id
_entity.type
_entity.pdbx_description
1 polymer ?
#
loop_
_entity_poly.entity_id
_entity_poly.type
_entity_poly.pdbx_seq_one_letter_code
_entity_poly.pdbx_strand_id
1 'polypeptide(L)'
;MTTMTCSCCGAVPEDGVVHLHSRRDIAVCYNCLNWLNAQRKKRVAALGGGAAIAGYEPTFSVADVGRAVDHYQRLGFRTSYHDKMYAFAHRGDLTIHLAHADDPAAAGGSVLYLHVDDADQLAAEWRKAGLAVTGPQDYDYGKREGSHIDPDGNKLRFGSPLRESS
;
A
#
# COMPACT_ATOMS: atom_id res chain seq x y z
N MET A 1 -9.31 -28.62 -20.16
CA MET A 1 -8.93 -27.27 -19.63
C MET A 1 -9.29 -26.26 -20.69
N THR A 2 -10.28 -25.41 -20.46
CA THR A 2 -10.70 -24.40 -21.43
C THR A 2 -9.66 -23.28 -21.41
N THR A 3 -8.87 -23.14 -22.47
CA THR A 3 -7.91 -22.06 -22.63
C THR A 3 -8.67 -20.74 -22.76
N MET A 4 -8.50 -19.84 -21.80
CA MET A 4 -9.17 -18.53 -21.81
C MET A 4 -8.39 -17.53 -22.65
N THR A 5 -9.08 -16.90 -23.59
CA THR A 5 -8.53 -15.92 -24.50
C THR A 5 -8.78 -14.51 -23.97
N CYS A 6 -7.78 -13.62 -24.06
CA CYS A 6 -7.94 -12.22 -23.71
C CYS A 6 -8.93 -11.53 -24.65
N SER A 7 -10.00 -10.94 -24.11
CA SER A 7 -11.03 -10.22 -24.89
C SER A 7 -10.51 -8.93 -25.55
N CYS A 8 -9.32 -8.45 -25.16
CA CYS A 8 -8.73 -7.22 -25.68
C CYS A 8 -7.76 -7.48 -26.84
N CYS A 9 -6.81 -8.42 -26.70
CA CYS A 9 -5.77 -8.68 -27.72
C CYS A 9 -5.88 -10.06 -28.38
N GLY A 10 -6.81 -10.93 -27.97
CA GLY A 10 -6.98 -12.26 -28.52
C GLY A 10 -5.93 -13.30 -28.11
N ALA A 11 -4.94 -12.93 -27.31
CA ALA A 11 -3.91 -13.87 -26.85
C ALA A 11 -4.44 -14.85 -25.80
N VAL A 12 -3.83 -16.03 -25.73
CA VAL A 12 -3.96 -16.98 -24.62
C VAL A 12 -2.77 -16.77 -23.69
N PRO A 13 -2.92 -16.02 -22.59
CA PRO A 13 -1.78 -15.68 -21.76
C PRO A 13 -1.43 -16.84 -20.82
N GLU A 14 -0.13 -17.09 -20.65
CA GLU A 14 0.39 -18.07 -19.68
C GLU A 14 0.13 -17.65 -18.24
N ASP A 15 0.15 -16.32 -17.97
CA ASP A 15 -0.05 -15.72 -16.65
C ASP A 15 -1.51 -15.59 -16.22
N GLY A 16 -2.45 -16.10 -17.05
CA GLY A 16 -3.87 -16.04 -16.79
C GLY A 16 -4.53 -14.72 -17.19
N VAL A 17 -5.80 -14.57 -16.80
CA VAL A 17 -6.64 -13.40 -17.11
C VAL A 17 -7.35 -12.89 -15.87
N VAL A 18 -7.70 -11.61 -15.88
CA VAL A 18 -8.58 -10.98 -14.89
C VAL A 18 -9.97 -10.81 -15.51
N HIS A 19 -11.00 -11.28 -14.81
CA HIS A 19 -12.40 -11.08 -15.21
C HIS A 19 -12.93 -9.75 -14.68
N LEU A 20 -13.76 -9.07 -15.47
CA LEU A 20 -14.48 -7.91 -14.97
C LEU A 20 -15.58 -8.37 -14.01
N HIS A 21 -15.70 -7.67 -12.87
CA HIS A 21 -16.57 -8.05 -11.76
C HIS A 21 -18.03 -8.35 -12.18
N SER A 22 -18.63 -7.48 -13.00
CA SER A 22 -20.02 -7.60 -13.48
C SER A 22 -20.16 -8.32 -14.84
N ARG A 23 -19.06 -8.65 -15.50
CA ARG A 23 -19.01 -9.24 -16.83
C ARG A 23 -17.95 -10.35 -16.86
N ARG A 24 -18.31 -11.52 -16.31
CA ARG A 24 -17.41 -12.69 -16.24
C ARG A 24 -17.08 -13.29 -17.60
N ASP A 25 -17.84 -12.92 -18.63
CA ASP A 25 -17.59 -13.25 -20.04
C ASP A 25 -16.43 -12.44 -20.65
N ILE A 26 -16.02 -11.34 -19.99
CA ILE A 26 -14.89 -10.52 -20.43
C ILE A 26 -13.67 -10.85 -19.58
N ALA A 27 -12.63 -11.35 -20.23
CA ALA A 27 -11.36 -11.71 -19.64
C ALA A 27 -10.25 -10.86 -20.25
N VAL A 28 -9.40 -10.23 -19.42
CA VAL A 28 -8.31 -9.34 -19.88
C VAL A 28 -6.99 -9.84 -19.32
N CYS A 29 -5.97 -10.03 -20.19
CA CYS A 29 -4.64 -10.41 -19.73
C CYS A 29 -3.93 -9.24 -19.00
N TYR A 30 -2.95 -9.58 -18.16
CA TYR A 30 -2.22 -8.59 -17.37
C TYR A 30 -1.53 -7.51 -18.23
N ASN A 31 -1.00 -7.86 -19.41
CA ASN A 31 -0.40 -6.90 -20.32
C ASN A 31 -1.42 -5.86 -20.83
N CYS A 32 -2.62 -6.32 -21.25
CA CYS A 32 -3.70 -5.42 -21.66
C CYS A 32 -4.22 -4.59 -20.49
N LEU A 33 -4.31 -5.15 -19.29
CA LEU A 33 -4.71 -4.42 -18.08
C LEU A 33 -3.72 -3.30 -17.77
N ASN A 34 -2.43 -3.58 -17.82
CA ASN A 34 -1.37 -2.58 -17.60
C ASN A 34 -1.40 -1.48 -18.67
N TRP A 35 -1.59 -1.85 -19.95
CA TRP A 35 -1.75 -0.88 -21.03
C TRP A 35 -2.98 0.01 -20.83
N LEU A 36 -4.14 -0.56 -20.48
CA LEU A 36 -5.37 0.19 -20.19
C LEU A 36 -5.18 1.17 -19.02
N ASN A 37 -4.52 0.74 -17.94
CA ASN A 37 -4.18 1.59 -16.81
C ASN A 37 -3.27 2.76 -17.22
N ALA A 38 -2.28 2.50 -18.07
CA ALA A 38 -1.40 3.55 -18.60
C ALA A 38 -2.19 4.57 -19.47
N GLN A 39 -3.12 4.11 -20.32
CA GLN A 39 -3.99 4.99 -21.11
C GLN A 39 -4.93 5.81 -20.21
N ARG A 40 -5.50 5.20 -19.17
CA ARG A 40 -6.33 5.91 -18.18
C ARG A 40 -5.54 7.03 -17.52
N LYS A 41 -4.31 6.75 -17.05
CA LYS A 41 -3.44 7.76 -16.43
C LYS A 41 -3.16 8.93 -17.38
N LYS A 42 -2.82 8.65 -18.65
CA LYS A 42 -2.61 9.68 -19.67
C LYS A 42 -3.85 10.54 -19.93
N ARG A 43 -5.04 9.91 -19.99
CA ARG A 43 -6.30 10.62 -20.26
C ARG A 43 -6.73 11.48 -19.08
N VAL A 44 -6.58 11.00 -17.85
CA VAL A 44 -6.85 11.78 -16.64
C VAL A 44 -5.92 12.99 -16.55
N ALA A 45 -4.64 12.82 -16.87
CA ALA A 45 -3.67 13.91 -16.92
C ALA A 45 -4.03 14.96 -18.01
N ALA A 46 -4.58 14.52 -19.16
CA ALA A 46 -5.00 15.42 -20.23
C ALA A 46 -6.31 16.18 -19.94
N LEU A 47 -7.17 15.69 -19.03
CA LEU A 47 -8.44 16.32 -18.66
C LEU A 47 -8.28 17.38 -17.56
N GLY A 48 -7.19 17.33 -16.79
CA GLY A 48 -6.88 18.31 -15.76
C GLY A 48 -5.96 19.39 -16.33
N GLY A 49 -6.42 20.60 -16.49
CA GLY A 49 -5.65 21.73 -17.04
C GLY A 49 -4.44 22.19 -16.17
N GLY A 50 -3.85 21.34 -15.33
CA GLY A 50 -2.72 21.58 -14.45
C GLY A 50 -1.68 20.45 -14.50
N ALA A 51 -0.61 20.57 -13.72
CA ALA A 51 0.41 19.52 -13.58
C ALA A 51 -0.22 18.23 -13.02
N ALA A 52 0.04 17.09 -13.65
CA ALA A 52 -0.43 15.80 -13.17
C ALA A 52 0.38 15.37 -11.94
N ILE A 53 -0.31 14.96 -10.86
CA ILE A 53 0.34 14.26 -9.74
C ILE A 53 0.57 12.82 -10.17
N ALA A 54 1.83 12.45 -10.38
CA ALA A 54 2.23 11.12 -10.85
C ALA A 54 2.28 10.07 -9.72
N GLY A 55 2.42 10.52 -8.46
CA GLY A 55 2.48 9.67 -7.28
C GLY A 55 2.50 10.52 -6.01
N TYR A 56 2.54 9.86 -4.88
CA TYR A 56 2.69 10.46 -3.55
C TYR A 56 3.53 9.55 -2.66
N GLU A 57 4.36 10.13 -1.84
CA GLU A 57 5.17 9.42 -0.86
C GLU A 57 5.09 10.19 0.47
N PRO A 58 4.55 9.59 1.54
CA PRO A 58 4.44 10.26 2.83
C PRO A 58 5.81 10.40 3.47
N THR A 59 6.02 11.51 4.19
CA THR A 59 7.20 11.73 5.03
C THR A 59 6.80 11.62 6.49
N PHE A 60 7.48 10.76 7.23
CA PHE A 60 7.34 10.61 8.66
C PHE A 60 8.53 11.27 9.36
N SER A 61 8.21 12.17 10.27
CA SER A 61 9.20 12.81 11.13
C SER A 61 9.59 11.87 12.25
N VAL A 62 10.89 11.63 12.45
CA VAL A 62 11.43 10.68 13.43
C VAL A 62 12.56 11.32 14.23
N ALA A 63 12.64 11.02 15.52
CA ALA A 63 13.72 11.55 16.37
C ALA A 63 15.07 10.86 16.11
N ASP A 64 15.06 9.62 15.64
CA ASP A 64 16.26 8.84 15.31
C ASP A 64 15.99 7.97 14.09
N VAL A 65 16.68 8.28 12.97
CA VAL A 65 16.50 7.59 11.69
C VAL A 65 16.95 6.12 11.76
N GLY A 66 18.00 5.81 12.51
CA GLY A 66 18.49 4.43 12.67
C GLY A 66 17.45 3.56 13.38
N ARG A 67 16.93 4.06 14.52
CA ARG A 67 15.86 3.39 15.27
C ARG A 67 14.59 3.21 14.40
N ALA A 68 14.22 4.20 13.63
CA ALA A 68 13.09 4.13 12.72
C ALA A 68 13.31 3.06 11.63
N VAL A 69 14.49 3.04 11.01
CA VAL A 69 14.88 2.03 10.01
C VAL A 69 14.72 0.61 10.57
N ASP A 70 15.28 0.31 11.75
CA ASP A 70 15.16 -0.99 12.40
C ASP A 70 13.69 -1.35 12.69
N HIS A 71 12.90 -0.36 13.10
CA HIS A 71 11.49 -0.54 13.37
C HIS A 71 10.68 -0.89 12.11
N TYR A 72 10.90 -0.14 11.00
CA TYR A 72 10.21 -0.38 9.73
C TYR A 72 10.64 -1.69 9.06
N GLN A 73 11.89 -2.15 9.27
CA GLN A 73 12.31 -3.50 8.87
C GLN A 73 11.50 -4.58 9.58
N ARG A 74 11.23 -4.43 10.88
CA ARG A 74 10.36 -5.36 11.63
C ARG A 74 8.91 -5.34 11.15
N LEU A 75 8.43 -4.21 10.60
CA LEU A 75 7.13 -4.09 9.92
C LEU A 75 7.12 -4.71 8.51
N GLY A 76 8.23 -5.32 8.06
CA GLY A 76 8.36 -5.98 6.77
C GLY A 76 8.68 -5.02 5.61
N PHE A 77 9.14 -3.82 5.89
CA PHE A 77 9.65 -2.90 4.86
C PHE A 77 11.11 -3.19 4.54
N ARG A 78 11.48 -3.06 3.29
CA ARG A 78 12.89 -2.91 2.88
C ARG A 78 13.30 -1.47 3.09
N THR A 79 14.46 -1.23 3.66
CA THR A 79 14.92 0.13 3.96
C THR A 79 16.20 0.46 3.22
N SER A 80 16.40 1.75 2.94
CA SER A 80 17.63 2.30 2.37
C SER A 80 17.90 3.69 2.96
N TYR A 81 19.17 3.99 3.23
CA TYR A 81 19.58 5.32 3.69
C TYR A 81 19.86 6.23 2.50
N HIS A 82 19.43 7.48 2.58
CA HIS A 82 19.99 8.56 1.80
C HIS A 82 21.26 9.10 2.49
N ASP A 83 21.12 9.38 3.80
CA ASP A 83 22.22 9.78 4.69
C ASP A 83 21.84 9.49 6.17
N LYS A 84 22.55 10.10 7.13
CA LYS A 84 22.29 9.91 8.56
C LYS A 84 20.98 10.53 9.04
N MET A 85 20.45 11.49 8.29
CA MET A 85 19.25 12.28 8.65
C MET A 85 18.03 11.85 7.85
N TYR A 86 18.20 10.94 6.88
CA TYR A 86 17.14 10.60 5.95
C TYR A 86 17.23 9.15 5.44
N ALA A 87 16.11 8.44 5.46
CA ALA A 87 16.00 7.08 4.96
C ALA A 87 14.65 6.84 4.27
N PHE A 88 14.55 5.72 3.59
CA PHE A 88 13.34 5.26 2.90
C PHE A 88 12.94 3.88 3.42
N ALA A 89 11.64 3.66 3.56
CA ALA A 89 11.04 2.36 3.87
C ALA A 89 10.08 1.98 2.74
N HIS A 90 10.35 0.85 2.06
CA HIS A 90 9.65 0.40 0.86
C HIS A 90 8.89 -0.91 1.14
N ARG A 91 7.60 -0.97 0.78
CA ARG A 91 6.80 -2.20 0.82
C ARG A 91 5.74 -2.17 -0.29
N GLY A 92 5.84 -3.11 -1.26
CA GLY A 92 5.05 -3.03 -2.50
C GLY A 92 5.33 -1.73 -3.25
N ASP A 93 4.28 -1.02 -3.62
CA ASP A 93 4.37 0.28 -4.31
C ASP A 93 4.46 1.47 -3.34
N LEU A 94 4.44 1.21 -2.03
CA LEU A 94 4.54 2.25 -1.01
C LEU A 94 6.00 2.55 -0.68
N THR A 95 6.34 3.83 -0.67
CA THR A 95 7.57 4.36 -0.06
C THR A 95 7.18 5.35 1.03
N ILE A 96 7.73 5.17 2.22
CA ILE A 96 7.65 6.13 3.33
C ILE A 96 9.04 6.74 3.49
N HIS A 97 9.11 8.06 3.51
CA HIS A 97 10.32 8.80 3.83
C HIS A 97 10.44 8.93 5.35
N LEU A 98 11.60 8.61 5.92
CA LEU A 98 11.92 8.76 7.33
C LEU A 98 12.89 9.91 7.47
N ALA A 99 12.39 11.06 7.90
CA ALA A 99 13.16 12.31 8.01
C ALA A 99 13.44 12.62 9.48
N HIS A 100 14.69 12.90 9.81
CA HIS A 100 15.07 13.34 11.15
C HIS A 100 14.38 14.65 11.51
N ALA A 101 13.83 14.73 12.71
CA ALA A 101 13.33 15.96 13.31
C ALA A 101 14.43 16.66 14.08
N ASP A 102 14.77 17.90 13.74
CA ASP A 102 15.76 18.70 14.47
C ASP A 102 15.34 18.89 15.94
N ASP A 103 14.04 19.05 16.20
CA ASP A 103 13.45 19.01 17.52
C ASP A 103 12.77 17.65 17.73
N PRO A 104 13.26 16.81 18.68
CA PRO A 104 12.63 15.53 18.98
C PRO A 104 11.15 15.63 19.40
N ALA A 105 10.72 16.78 19.95
CA ALA A 105 9.32 17.02 20.30
C ALA A 105 8.43 17.22 19.05
N ALA A 106 9.03 17.50 17.89
CA ALA A 106 8.34 17.62 16.61
C ALA A 106 8.31 16.29 15.82
N ALA A 107 8.91 15.22 16.35
CA ALA A 107 8.83 13.91 15.75
C ALA A 107 7.41 13.31 15.89
N GLY A 108 7.02 12.46 14.94
CA GLY A 108 5.74 11.75 14.97
C GLY A 108 4.55 12.56 14.45
N GLY A 109 3.36 12.12 14.87
CA GLY A 109 2.09 12.79 14.54
C GLY A 109 1.55 12.54 13.13
N SER A 110 2.31 11.92 12.24
CA SER A 110 1.83 11.57 10.90
C SER A 110 0.87 10.39 10.96
N VAL A 111 -0.12 10.39 10.06
CA VAL A 111 -1.06 9.27 9.91
C VAL A 111 -1.10 8.85 8.46
N LEU A 112 -0.89 7.56 8.21
CA LEU A 112 -1.03 6.95 6.90
C LEU A 112 -2.06 5.82 6.95
N TYR A 113 -2.95 5.76 5.95
CA TYR A 113 -3.88 4.66 5.80
C TYR A 113 -3.44 3.72 4.67
N LEU A 114 -3.29 2.45 4.99
CA LEU A 114 -2.91 1.38 4.07
C LEU A 114 -4.16 0.59 3.65
N HIS A 115 -4.43 0.55 2.36
CA HIS A 115 -5.38 -0.41 1.81
C HIS A 115 -4.68 -1.76 1.64
N VAL A 116 -5.18 -2.78 2.33
CA VAL A 116 -4.63 -4.14 2.29
C VAL A 116 -5.70 -5.13 1.83
N ASP A 117 -5.30 -6.25 1.34
CA ASP A 117 -6.18 -7.35 0.94
C ASP A 117 -6.71 -8.13 2.15
N ASP A 118 -5.91 -8.25 3.21
CA ASP A 118 -6.24 -8.96 4.45
C ASP A 118 -5.67 -8.26 5.68
N ALA A 119 -6.54 -7.60 6.45
CA ALA A 119 -6.18 -6.87 7.66
C ALA A 119 -5.74 -7.82 8.80
N ASP A 120 -6.33 -9.01 8.89
CA ASP A 120 -5.95 -9.99 9.92
C ASP A 120 -4.58 -10.57 9.66
N GLN A 121 -4.25 -10.86 8.39
CA GLN A 121 -2.94 -11.35 8.01
C GLN A 121 -1.85 -10.32 8.33
N LEU A 122 -2.06 -9.06 7.98
CA LEU A 122 -1.09 -8.00 8.28
C LEU A 122 -0.91 -7.81 9.79
N ALA A 123 -2.01 -7.82 10.57
CA ALA A 123 -1.96 -7.72 12.02
C ALA A 123 -1.21 -8.91 12.66
N ALA A 124 -1.43 -10.11 12.15
CA ALA A 124 -0.74 -11.32 12.62
C ALA A 124 0.77 -11.26 12.31
N GLU A 125 1.15 -10.81 11.10
CA GLU A 125 2.55 -10.58 10.71
C GLU A 125 3.25 -9.63 11.68
N TRP A 126 2.68 -8.47 11.93
CA TRP A 126 3.28 -7.46 12.81
C TRP A 126 3.34 -7.91 14.28
N ARG A 127 2.29 -8.60 14.79
CA ARG A 127 2.33 -9.20 16.14
C ARG A 127 3.39 -10.28 16.27
N LYS A 128 3.58 -11.11 15.23
CA LYS A 128 4.64 -12.13 15.20
C LYS A 128 6.03 -11.50 15.25
N ALA A 129 6.20 -10.30 14.68
CA ALA A 129 7.43 -9.52 14.78
C ALA A 129 7.57 -8.79 16.15
N GLY A 130 6.65 -9.03 17.10
CA GLY A 130 6.69 -8.44 18.44
C GLY A 130 6.23 -6.98 18.48
N LEU A 131 5.40 -6.55 17.51
CA LEU A 131 4.90 -5.17 17.43
C LEU A 131 3.48 -5.08 17.99
N ALA A 132 3.18 -3.99 18.68
CA ALA A 132 1.85 -3.73 19.20
C ALA A 132 0.89 -3.33 18.07
N VAL A 133 -0.23 -4.04 17.94
CA VAL A 133 -1.26 -3.77 16.94
C VAL A 133 -2.62 -3.67 17.61
N THR A 134 -3.31 -2.55 17.38
CA THR A 134 -4.70 -2.33 17.81
C THR A 134 -5.64 -2.85 16.72
N GLY A 135 -6.65 -3.59 17.09
CA GLY A 135 -7.56 -4.23 16.12
C GLY A 135 -6.89 -5.45 15.45
N PRO A 136 -7.26 -5.87 14.23
CA PRO A 136 -8.38 -5.30 13.46
C PRO A 136 -9.76 -5.63 14.05
N GLN A 137 -10.73 -4.76 13.73
CA GLN A 137 -12.14 -4.93 14.07
C GLN A 137 -13.03 -4.50 12.89
N ASP A 138 -14.27 -4.97 12.89
CA ASP A 138 -15.22 -4.66 11.83
C ASP A 138 -15.89 -3.31 12.08
N TYR A 139 -16.10 -2.56 11.00
CA TYR A 139 -16.81 -1.27 11.00
C TYR A 139 -18.04 -1.34 10.09
N ASP A 140 -19.07 -0.60 10.44
CA ASP A 140 -20.38 -0.55 9.77
C ASP A 140 -20.33 -0.07 8.32
N TYR A 141 -19.27 0.67 7.94
CA TYR A 141 -18.99 1.09 6.57
C TYR A 141 -18.28 0.02 5.71
N GLY A 142 -18.30 -1.25 6.13
CA GLY A 142 -17.85 -2.37 5.31
C GLY A 142 -16.33 -2.58 5.28
N LYS A 143 -15.63 -2.14 6.32
CA LYS A 143 -14.18 -2.33 6.48
C LYS A 143 -13.82 -3.05 7.76
N ARG A 144 -12.75 -3.84 7.68
CA ARG A 144 -12.05 -4.42 8.81
C ARG A 144 -10.72 -3.70 8.99
N GLU A 145 -10.54 -2.95 10.09
CA GLU A 145 -9.43 -2.02 10.25
C GLU A 145 -8.66 -2.22 11.55
N GLY A 146 -7.37 -1.99 11.47
CA GLY A 146 -6.46 -1.94 12.60
C GLY A 146 -5.46 -0.81 12.48
N SER A 147 -4.56 -0.70 13.46
CA SER A 147 -3.49 0.30 13.43
C SER A 147 -2.27 -0.15 14.24
N HIS A 148 -1.14 0.42 13.88
CA HIS A 148 0.12 0.36 14.59
C HIS A 148 0.65 1.78 14.77
N ILE A 149 1.33 2.05 15.88
CA ILE A 149 2.00 3.32 16.16
C ILE A 149 3.49 3.02 16.30
N ASP A 150 4.32 3.76 15.56
CA ASP A 150 5.75 3.63 15.63
C ASP A 150 6.34 4.26 16.92
N PRO A 151 7.64 4.08 17.22
CA PRO A 151 8.26 4.63 18.44
C PRO A 151 8.24 6.16 18.54
N ASP A 152 8.03 6.87 17.43
CA ASP A 152 7.96 8.33 17.39
C ASP A 152 6.52 8.86 17.41
N GLY A 153 5.51 7.97 17.38
CA GLY A 153 4.10 8.35 17.40
C GLY A 153 3.46 8.51 16.02
N ASN A 154 4.15 8.16 14.93
CA ASN A 154 3.50 8.08 13.62
C ASN A 154 2.57 6.86 13.57
N LYS A 155 1.41 7.01 12.96
CA LYS A 155 0.36 5.98 12.93
C LYS A 155 0.17 5.39 11.55
N LEU A 156 0.36 4.10 11.44
CA LEU A 156 -0.05 3.29 10.30
C LEU A 156 -1.45 2.71 10.58
N ARG A 157 -2.48 3.23 9.93
CA ARG A 157 -3.79 2.58 9.88
C ARG A 157 -3.83 1.65 8.69
N PHE A 158 -4.54 0.55 8.80
CA PHE A 158 -4.71 -0.38 7.68
C PHE A 158 -6.12 -0.96 7.69
N GLY A 159 -6.61 -1.30 6.50
CA GLY A 159 -7.94 -1.89 6.38
C GLY A 159 -8.15 -2.64 5.07
N SER A 160 -8.93 -3.72 5.17
CA SER A 160 -9.44 -4.53 4.07
C SER A 160 -10.96 -4.40 3.97
N PRO A 161 -11.58 -4.75 2.83
CA PRO A 161 -13.02 -5.01 2.80
C PRO A 161 -13.40 -6.11 3.80
N LEU A 162 -14.63 -6.04 4.35
CA LEU A 162 -15.19 -7.18 5.09
C LEU A 162 -15.28 -8.38 4.13
N ARG A 163 -14.94 -9.57 4.65
CA ARG A 163 -15.22 -10.81 3.93
C ARG A 163 -16.72 -11.06 3.97
N GLU A 164 -17.32 -11.33 2.82
CA GLU A 164 -18.71 -11.79 2.78
C GLU A 164 -18.82 -13.10 3.58
N SER A 165 -19.74 -13.14 4.54
CA SER A 165 -20.05 -14.36 5.26
C SER A 165 -20.65 -15.35 4.26
N SER A 166 -19.95 -16.46 4.06
CA SER A 166 -20.41 -17.56 3.19
C SER A 166 -21.57 -18.29 3.85
#